data_02f55d06b1fde40777c187b4b46663e9
#
_entry.id   02f55d06b1fde40777c187b4b46663e9
#
_cell.length_a   1.000
_cell.length_b   1.000
_cell.length_c   1.000
_cell.angle_alpha   90.00
_cell.angle_beta   90.00
_cell.angle_gamma   90.00
#
_symmetry.space_group_name_H-M   'P 1'
#
loop_
_entity.id
_entity.type
_entity.pdbx_description
1 polymer ?
#
loop_
_entity_poly.entity_id
_entity_poly.type
_entity_poly.pdbx_seq_one_letter_code
_entity_poly.pdbx_strand_id
1 'polypeptide(L)'
;MAKKIVGLIKLQVPAGKANPSPPIGPALGQRGLNIMEFCKAFNAQTQKVEAGLQLPVVITAYADKSFSFIIKMPPTTVLIKKAAGIESGSPRPHTDKVGKITRKQVEEIAKQKLPDLNAADLDAAMRIVAGSARSMGVVVEGM
;
A
#
# COMPACT_ATOMS: atom_id res chain seq x y z
N MET A 1 -24.83 13.73 12.04
CA MET A 1 -25.14 12.39 12.63
C MET A 1 -24.15 11.36 12.15
N ALA A 2 -23.76 10.47 13.04
CA ALA A 2 -22.92 9.34 12.66
C ALA A 2 -23.71 8.35 11.80
N LYS A 3 -23.20 8.02 10.63
CA LYS A 3 -23.79 7.02 9.76
C LYS A 3 -23.43 5.62 10.25
N LYS A 4 -24.35 4.67 10.10
CA LYS A 4 -24.09 3.29 10.48
C LYS A 4 -23.12 2.66 9.49
N ILE A 5 -22.00 2.13 9.98
CA ILE A 5 -21.01 1.45 9.17
C ILE A 5 -21.50 0.03 8.87
N VAL A 6 -21.63 -0.30 7.59
CA VAL A 6 -22.01 -1.65 7.14
C VAL A 6 -20.78 -2.53 7.02
N GLY A 7 -19.65 -1.98 6.63
CA GLY A 7 -18.42 -2.74 6.53
C GLY A 7 -17.25 -1.91 6.03
N LEU A 8 -16.08 -2.52 6.06
CA LEU A 8 -14.84 -1.96 5.56
C LEU A 8 -14.37 -2.77 4.35
N ILE A 9 -13.87 -2.09 3.34
CA ILE A 9 -13.30 -2.70 2.14
C ILE A 9 -11.84 -2.22 2.05
N LYS A 10 -10.92 -3.17 1.98
CA LYS A 10 -9.49 -2.87 1.86
C LYS A 10 -9.02 -3.32 0.48
N LEU A 11 -8.46 -2.39 -0.29
CA LEU A 11 -8.01 -2.62 -1.65
C LEU A 11 -6.62 -2.03 -1.86
N GLN A 12 -5.91 -2.55 -2.86
CA GLN A 12 -4.72 -1.93 -3.41
C GLN A 12 -5.03 -1.46 -4.82
N VAL A 13 -4.89 -0.16 -5.07
CA VAL A 13 -5.27 0.46 -6.34
C VAL A 13 -4.08 1.23 -6.91
N PRO A 14 -3.76 1.06 -8.20
CA PRO A 14 -2.71 1.87 -8.83
C PRO A 14 -3.06 3.36 -8.81
N ALA A 15 -2.12 4.20 -8.40
CA ALA A 15 -2.31 5.64 -8.32
C ALA A 15 -2.66 6.23 -9.68
N GLY A 16 -3.71 7.03 -9.73
CA GLY A 16 -4.18 7.69 -10.94
C GLY A 16 -4.82 6.78 -12.00
N LYS A 17 -4.94 5.47 -11.71
CA LYS A 17 -5.45 4.47 -12.65
C LYS A 17 -6.60 3.63 -12.11
N ALA A 18 -7.37 4.18 -11.17
CA ALA A 18 -8.55 3.50 -10.68
C ALA A 18 -9.61 3.40 -11.79
N ASN A 19 -10.15 2.21 -12.00
CA ASN A 19 -11.18 1.96 -13.00
C ASN A 19 -12.17 0.91 -12.47
N PRO A 20 -13.36 0.75 -13.12
CA PRO A 20 -14.38 -0.19 -12.65
C PRO A 20 -14.05 -1.67 -12.82
N SER A 21 -12.91 -2.00 -13.42
CA SER A 21 -12.49 -3.40 -13.58
C SER A 21 -12.03 -4.01 -12.24
N PRO A 22 -11.92 -5.36 -12.15
CA PRO A 22 -11.40 -5.98 -10.94
C PRO A 22 -10.03 -5.42 -10.54
N PRO A 23 -9.73 -5.29 -9.23
CA PRO A 23 -10.52 -5.72 -8.08
C PRO A 23 -11.55 -4.71 -7.56
N ILE A 24 -11.62 -3.51 -8.13
CA ILE A 24 -12.45 -2.41 -7.59
C ILE A 24 -13.94 -2.67 -7.84
N GLY A 25 -14.31 -3.02 -9.07
CA GLY A 25 -15.70 -3.22 -9.45
C GLY A 25 -16.43 -4.22 -8.55
N PRO A 26 -15.97 -5.47 -8.46
CA PRO A 26 -16.62 -6.48 -7.62
C PRO A 26 -16.66 -6.12 -6.15
N ALA A 27 -15.57 -5.54 -5.61
CA ALA A 27 -15.49 -5.19 -4.19
C ALA A 27 -16.51 -4.12 -3.79
N LEU A 28 -16.66 -3.08 -4.60
CA LEU A 28 -17.63 -2.01 -4.36
C LEU A 28 -19.05 -2.43 -4.77
N GLY A 29 -19.19 -3.19 -5.83
CA GLY A 29 -20.48 -3.66 -6.32
C GLY A 29 -21.22 -4.54 -5.32
N GLN A 30 -20.52 -5.39 -4.58
CA GLN A 30 -21.11 -6.22 -3.53
C GLN A 30 -21.75 -5.40 -2.41
N ARG A 31 -21.27 -4.18 -2.18
CA ARG A 31 -21.80 -3.28 -1.16
C ARG A 31 -22.80 -2.26 -1.76
N GLY A 32 -23.04 -2.29 -3.05
CA GLY A 32 -23.94 -1.37 -3.73
C GLY A 32 -23.44 0.07 -3.80
N LEU A 33 -22.11 0.26 -3.73
CA LEU A 33 -21.49 1.58 -3.76
C LEU A 33 -21.29 2.06 -5.20
N ASN A 34 -21.20 3.38 -5.37
CA ASN A 34 -20.96 3.99 -6.69
C ASN A 34 -19.47 3.88 -7.05
N ILE A 35 -19.17 2.96 -7.97
CA ILE A 35 -17.81 2.65 -8.40
C ILE A 35 -17.16 3.84 -9.12
N MET A 36 -17.92 4.48 -10.02
CA MET A 36 -17.39 5.62 -10.81
C MET A 36 -17.03 6.80 -9.94
N GLU A 37 -17.84 7.10 -8.93
CA GLU A 37 -17.58 8.19 -7.98
C GLU A 37 -16.29 7.93 -7.21
N PHE A 38 -16.10 6.70 -6.74
CA PHE A 38 -14.85 6.30 -6.08
C PHE A 38 -13.65 6.47 -7.01
N CYS A 39 -13.73 5.97 -8.24
CA CYS A 39 -12.63 6.07 -9.20
C CYS A 39 -12.25 7.51 -9.48
N LYS A 40 -13.22 8.38 -9.69
CA LYS A 40 -12.98 9.82 -9.91
C LYS A 40 -12.32 10.49 -8.72
N ALA A 41 -12.84 10.26 -7.53
CA ALA A 41 -12.31 10.84 -6.30
C ALA A 41 -10.88 10.34 -6.02
N PHE A 42 -10.65 9.05 -6.16
CA PHE A 42 -9.33 8.44 -5.97
C PHE A 42 -8.32 9.00 -6.96
N ASN A 43 -8.66 9.02 -8.24
CA ASN A 43 -7.75 9.55 -9.27
C ASN A 43 -7.43 11.02 -9.03
N ALA A 44 -8.40 11.83 -8.61
CA ALA A 44 -8.18 13.24 -8.29
C ALA A 44 -7.20 13.40 -7.11
N GLN A 45 -7.34 12.59 -6.07
CA GLN A 45 -6.46 12.67 -4.89
C GLN A 45 -5.06 12.12 -5.15
N THR A 46 -4.90 11.21 -6.10
CA THR A 46 -3.62 10.57 -6.40
C THR A 46 -2.88 11.18 -7.60
N GLN A 47 -3.35 12.29 -8.17
CA GLN A 47 -2.71 12.94 -9.31
C GLN A 47 -1.25 13.34 -9.04
N LYS A 48 -0.94 13.69 -7.79
CA LYS A 48 0.40 14.10 -7.38
C LYS A 48 1.31 12.93 -7.02
N VAL A 49 0.76 11.73 -6.97
CA VAL A 49 1.50 10.52 -6.64
C VAL A 49 2.02 9.89 -7.93
N GLU A 50 3.15 9.20 -7.85
CA GLU A 50 3.72 8.48 -8.99
C GLU A 50 2.69 7.52 -9.60
N ALA A 51 2.43 7.68 -10.90
CA ALA A 51 1.43 6.88 -11.61
C ALA A 51 1.81 5.39 -11.61
N GLY A 52 0.81 4.53 -11.34
CA GLY A 52 1.01 3.08 -11.30
C GLY A 52 1.53 2.54 -9.97
N LEU A 53 1.85 3.40 -9.01
CA LEU A 53 2.25 2.97 -7.68
C LEU A 53 1.04 2.40 -6.93
N GLN A 54 1.15 1.18 -6.42
CA GLN A 54 0.08 0.53 -5.67
C GLN A 54 -0.13 1.24 -4.33
N LEU A 55 -1.34 1.75 -4.10
CA LEU A 55 -1.70 2.42 -2.85
C LEU A 55 -2.76 1.61 -2.11
N PRO A 56 -2.57 1.34 -0.81
CA PRO A 56 -3.62 0.73 -0.01
C PRO A 56 -4.74 1.74 0.25
N VAL A 57 -5.97 1.32 0.03
CA VAL A 57 -7.16 2.14 0.27
C VAL A 57 -8.07 1.40 1.23
N VAL A 58 -8.53 2.08 2.28
CA VAL A 58 -9.55 1.56 3.19
C VAL A 58 -10.83 2.34 2.93
N ILE A 59 -11.85 1.65 2.44
CA ILE A 59 -13.16 2.22 2.12
C ILE A 59 -14.13 1.84 3.22
N THR A 60 -14.78 2.83 3.83
CA THR A 60 -15.83 2.61 4.81
C THR A 60 -17.18 2.73 4.12
N ALA A 61 -17.96 1.65 4.10
CA ALA A 61 -19.29 1.63 3.53
C ALA A 61 -20.35 1.91 4.61
N TYR A 62 -21.29 2.78 4.30
CA TYR A 62 -22.38 3.17 5.20
C TYR A 62 -23.71 2.58 4.76
N ALA A 63 -24.67 2.52 5.69
CA ALA A 63 -25.99 1.92 5.43
C ALA A 63 -26.82 2.65 4.37
N ASP A 64 -26.57 3.95 4.16
CA ASP A 64 -27.24 4.76 3.15
C ASP A 64 -26.59 4.65 1.74
N LYS A 65 -25.72 3.66 1.56
CA LYS A 65 -24.94 3.43 0.32
C LYS A 65 -23.93 4.54 0.00
N SER A 66 -23.65 5.41 0.96
CA SER A 66 -22.53 6.34 0.86
C SER A 66 -21.25 5.66 1.33
N PHE A 67 -20.11 6.27 1.04
CA PHE A 67 -18.83 5.74 1.44
C PHE A 67 -17.85 6.88 1.75
N SER A 68 -16.86 6.57 2.55
CA SER A 68 -15.67 7.39 2.71
C SER A 68 -14.44 6.49 2.51
N PHE A 69 -13.32 7.07 2.11
CA PHE A 69 -12.11 6.28 1.94
C PHE A 69 -10.88 7.04 2.40
N ILE A 70 -9.88 6.28 2.82
CA ILE A 70 -8.58 6.80 3.26
C ILE A 70 -7.52 6.13 2.39
N ILE A 71 -6.65 6.94 1.79
CA ILE A 71 -5.50 6.46 1.01
C ILE A 71 -4.31 6.44 1.96
N LYS A 72 -3.71 5.27 2.12
CA LYS A 72 -2.53 5.09 2.95
C LYS A 72 -1.25 5.16 2.12
N MET A 73 -0.11 5.20 2.80
CA MET A 73 1.20 5.16 2.13
C MET A 73 1.38 3.84 1.39
N PRO A 74 2.19 3.80 0.32
CA PRO A 74 2.43 2.57 -0.43
C PRO A 74 2.88 1.42 0.46
N PRO A 75 2.51 0.16 0.12
CA PRO A 75 2.98 -1.00 0.89
C PRO A 75 4.50 -1.05 0.93
N THR A 76 5.06 -1.45 2.06
CA THR A 76 6.51 -1.60 2.24
C THR A 76 7.13 -2.49 1.17
N THR A 77 6.44 -3.56 0.79
CA THR A 77 6.91 -4.50 -0.24
C THR A 77 7.11 -3.83 -1.59
N VAL A 78 6.20 -2.92 -1.98
CA VAL A 78 6.31 -2.18 -3.24
C VAL A 78 7.54 -1.26 -3.22
N LEU A 79 7.75 -0.57 -2.12
CA LEU A 79 8.91 0.32 -1.94
C LEU A 79 10.22 -0.45 -1.97
N ILE A 80 10.26 -1.62 -1.32
CA ILE A 80 11.45 -2.49 -1.30
C ILE A 80 11.76 -3.03 -2.70
N LYS A 81 10.76 -3.49 -3.45
CA LYS A 81 10.93 -3.95 -4.83
C LYS A 81 11.51 -2.85 -5.71
N LYS A 82 10.99 -1.64 -5.59
CA LYS A 82 11.47 -0.49 -6.35
C LYS A 82 12.92 -0.15 -6.01
N ALA A 83 13.26 -0.14 -4.72
CA ALA A 83 14.63 0.14 -4.26
C ALA A 83 15.62 -0.93 -4.70
N ALA A 84 15.23 -2.20 -4.65
CA ALA A 84 16.06 -3.32 -5.08
C ALA A 84 16.10 -3.53 -6.59
N GLY A 85 15.18 -2.91 -7.34
CA GLY A 85 15.08 -3.06 -8.79
C GLY A 85 14.56 -4.42 -9.24
N ILE A 86 13.74 -5.08 -8.44
CA ILE A 86 13.16 -6.40 -8.73
C ILE A 86 11.65 -6.31 -8.95
N GLU A 87 11.12 -7.19 -9.78
CA GLU A 87 9.69 -7.23 -10.08
C GLU A 87 8.88 -8.00 -9.03
N SER A 88 9.47 -9.06 -8.47
CA SER A 88 8.80 -9.89 -7.47
C SER A 88 9.77 -10.37 -6.41
N GLY A 89 9.23 -10.70 -5.24
CA GLY A 89 10.01 -11.30 -4.16
C GLY A 89 10.32 -12.77 -4.43
N SER A 90 11.15 -13.37 -3.57
CA SER A 90 11.52 -14.78 -3.66
C SER A 90 10.40 -15.68 -3.14
N PRO A 91 10.12 -16.81 -3.82
CA PRO A 91 9.24 -17.84 -3.27
C PRO A 91 9.89 -18.62 -2.11
N ARG A 92 11.21 -18.54 -1.98
CA ARG A 92 11.98 -19.18 -0.90
C ARG A 92 12.93 -18.18 -0.26
N PRO A 93 12.42 -17.18 0.48
CA PRO A 93 13.25 -16.06 0.95
C PRO A 93 14.37 -16.47 1.91
N HIS A 94 14.24 -17.61 2.56
CA HIS A 94 15.26 -18.12 3.48
C HIS A 94 16.46 -18.75 2.78
N THR A 95 16.30 -19.24 1.57
CA THR A 95 17.35 -19.88 0.76
C THR A 95 17.74 -19.10 -0.46
N ASP A 96 16.76 -18.54 -1.18
CA ASP A 96 16.98 -17.82 -2.43
C ASP A 96 16.84 -16.32 -2.21
N LYS A 97 17.96 -15.60 -2.34
CA LYS A 97 17.97 -14.13 -2.26
C LYS A 97 17.88 -13.56 -3.66
N VAL A 98 16.95 -12.62 -3.89
CA VAL A 98 16.67 -12.08 -5.22
C VAL A 98 17.12 -10.63 -5.41
N GLY A 99 17.52 -9.96 -4.33
CA GLY A 99 17.97 -8.57 -4.42
C GLY A 99 18.69 -8.11 -3.17
N LYS A 100 19.20 -6.89 -3.22
CA LYS A 100 19.89 -6.22 -2.12
C LYS A 100 19.43 -4.78 -2.03
N ILE A 101 19.35 -4.26 -0.81
CA ILE A 101 19.15 -2.84 -0.56
C ILE A 101 20.17 -2.36 0.47
N THR A 102 20.51 -1.08 0.42
CA THR A 102 21.45 -0.49 1.38
C THR A 102 20.70 0.07 2.58
N ARG A 103 21.43 0.34 3.66
CA ARG A 103 20.88 0.98 4.84
C ARG A 103 20.22 2.33 4.52
N LYS A 104 20.79 3.10 3.60
CA LYS A 104 20.21 4.39 3.17
C LYS A 104 18.84 4.21 2.52
N GLN A 105 18.70 3.20 1.66
CA GLN A 105 17.43 2.87 1.03
C GLN A 105 16.37 2.45 2.06
N VAL A 106 16.77 1.65 3.05
CA VAL A 106 15.90 1.26 4.17
C VAL A 106 15.47 2.49 4.96
N GLU A 107 16.37 3.41 5.24
CA GLU A 107 16.07 4.66 5.94
C GLU A 107 15.04 5.52 5.16
N GLU A 108 15.21 5.67 3.85
CA GLU A 108 14.28 6.41 3.01
C GLU A 108 12.88 5.78 3.01
N ILE A 109 12.81 4.45 2.89
CA ILE A 109 11.54 3.72 2.95
C ILE A 109 10.88 3.89 4.32
N ALA A 110 11.67 3.78 5.38
CA ALA A 110 11.18 3.96 6.75
C ALA A 110 10.62 5.36 6.97
N LYS A 111 11.28 6.40 6.47
CA LYS A 111 10.80 7.79 6.55
C LYS A 111 9.47 7.98 5.83
N GLN A 112 9.33 7.41 4.63
CA GLN A 112 8.08 7.47 3.86
C GLN A 112 6.94 6.75 4.57
N LYS A 113 7.25 5.63 5.21
CA LYS A 113 6.25 4.77 5.85
C LYS A 113 5.96 5.15 7.30
N LEU A 114 6.78 6.02 7.90
CA LEU A 114 6.69 6.38 9.32
C LEU A 114 5.29 6.81 9.77
N PRO A 115 4.50 7.59 8.99
CA PRO A 115 3.13 7.96 9.39
C PRO A 115 2.19 6.76 9.59
N ASP A 116 2.44 5.64 8.91
CA ASP A 116 1.62 4.42 9.00
C ASP A 116 2.15 3.42 10.03
N LEU A 117 3.34 3.65 10.56
CA LEU A 117 3.99 2.73 11.50
C LEU A 117 3.76 3.18 12.94
N ASN A 118 3.75 2.22 13.85
CA ASN A 118 3.71 2.49 15.29
C ASN A 118 5.11 2.45 15.93
N ALA A 119 6.16 2.64 15.12
CA ALA A 119 7.53 2.64 15.60
C ALA A 119 7.80 3.87 16.50
N ALA A 120 8.56 3.66 17.57
CA ALA A 120 8.89 4.73 18.50
C ALA A 120 9.87 5.75 17.90
N ASP A 121 10.78 5.28 17.04
CA ASP A 121 11.80 6.12 16.40
C ASP A 121 12.13 5.59 15.00
N LEU A 122 13.02 6.28 14.30
CA LEU A 122 13.42 5.92 12.95
C LEU A 122 14.16 4.57 12.93
N ASP A 123 14.98 4.27 13.92
CA ASP A 123 15.71 2.99 13.98
C ASP A 123 14.77 1.81 14.12
N ALA A 124 13.72 1.95 14.92
CA ALA A 124 12.67 0.93 15.02
C ALA A 124 11.94 0.73 13.70
N ALA A 125 11.62 1.83 13.01
CA ALA A 125 10.99 1.78 11.68
C ALA A 125 11.90 1.08 10.65
N MET A 126 13.19 1.36 10.67
CA MET A 126 14.17 0.71 9.80
C MET A 126 14.25 -0.81 10.06
N ARG A 127 14.16 -1.25 11.31
CA ARG A 127 14.11 -2.68 11.64
C ARG A 127 12.86 -3.36 11.10
N ILE A 128 11.71 -2.67 11.15
CA ILE A 128 10.46 -3.17 10.58
C ILE A 128 10.60 -3.37 9.07
N VAL A 129 11.16 -2.38 8.38
CA VAL A 129 11.39 -2.44 6.92
C VAL A 129 12.40 -3.55 6.59
N ALA A 130 13.48 -3.65 7.35
CA ALA A 130 14.50 -4.70 7.15
C ALA A 130 13.91 -6.10 7.32
N GLY A 131 13.03 -6.30 8.30
CA GLY A 131 12.31 -7.56 8.49
C GLY A 131 11.41 -7.91 7.32
N SER A 132 10.70 -6.93 6.76
CA SER A 132 9.87 -7.09 5.56
C SER A 132 10.74 -7.46 4.35
N ALA A 133 11.88 -6.80 4.17
CA ALA A 133 12.83 -7.12 3.09
C ALA A 133 13.35 -8.55 3.21
N ARG A 134 13.70 -8.95 4.41
CA ARG A 134 14.16 -10.33 4.68
C ARG A 134 13.09 -11.35 4.29
N SER A 135 11.84 -11.09 4.62
CA SER A 135 10.72 -11.98 4.27
C SER A 135 10.48 -12.09 2.75
N MET A 136 10.98 -11.12 1.98
CA MET A 136 10.88 -11.10 0.52
C MET A 136 12.10 -11.71 -0.18
N GLY A 137 13.13 -12.11 0.56
CA GLY A 137 14.38 -12.57 -0.02
C GLY A 137 15.31 -11.44 -0.45
N VAL A 138 15.16 -10.25 0.12
CA VAL A 138 16.02 -9.09 -0.12
C VAL A 138 16.99 -8.92 1.04
N VAL A 139 18.27 -8.83 0.74
CA VAL A 139 19.33 -8.64 1.74
C VAL A 139 19.52 -7.15 2.01
N VAL A 140 19.60 -6.78 3.29
CA VAL A 140 19.88 -5.40 3.70
C VAL A 140 21.35 -5.28 4.08
N GLU A 141 22.10 -4.47 3.34
CA GLU A 141 23.51 -4.22 3.62
C GLU A 141 23.66 -3.10 4.66
N GLY A 142 24.56 -3.30 5.62
CA GLY A 142 24.85 -2.30 6.65
C GLY A 142 23.95 -2.36 7.87
N MET A 143 23.13 -3.38 7.99
CA MET A 143 22.30 -3.63 9.17
C MET A 143 22.51 -5.03 9.73
#